data_08aef41242ee94ce73798d26a793ab30
#
_entry.id   08aef41242ee94ce73798d26a793ab30
#
_cell.length_a   1.000
_cell.length_b   1.000
_cell.length_c   1.000
_cell.angle_alpha   90.00
_cell.angle_beta   90.00
_cell.angle_gamma   90.00
#
_symmetry.space_group_name_H-M   'P 1'
#
loop_
_entity.id
_entity.type
_entity.pdbx_description
1 polymer ?
#
loop_
_entity_poly.entity_id
_entity_poly.type
_entity_poly.pdbx_seq_one_letter_code
_entity_poly.pdbx_strand_id
1 'polypeptide(L)'
;MGPEVAFAGRSNAGKSSAINALTRNSKLARTSRTPGRTQLINFFTVDEHIRLVDLPGYGFAKVPLKVKQEWNKQLEQYLRLRQSLNGLVLLMDIRHPLKDYDRQMIEWAVVTKMRVHILLTKSDKLKRGPAKSTLLTVQKELKAHENWVSVQLFSSLSHDGMDELQRTLNRWLALPSEEGSEQGSVVSGEAP
;
A
#
# COMPACT_ATOMS: atom_id res chain seq x y z
N MET A 1 -0.42 -20.09 8.16
CA MET A 1 -0.97 -18.74 7.93
C MET A 1 -0.08 -18.10 6.88
N GLY A 2 -0.64 -17.71 5.74
CA GLY A 2 0.15 -17.22 4.59
C GLY A 2 0.65 -15.78 4.75
N PRO A 3 1.47 -15.29 3.81
CA PRO A 3 2.01 -13.94 3.83
C PRO A 3 0.91 -12.87 3.72
N GLU A 4 1.13 -11.75 4.38
CA GLU A 4 0.22 -10.63 4.43
C GLU A 4 0.91 -9.33 4.03
N VAL A 5 0.16 -8.44 3.38
CA VAL A 5 0.57 -7.05 3.13
C VAL A 5 -0.50 -6.12 3.68
N ALA A 6 -0.09 -5.19 4.53
CA ALA A 6 -0.98 -4.21 5.12
C ALA A 6 -1.02 -2.92 4.30
N PHE A 7 -2.20 -2.32 4.24
CA PHE A 7 -2.45 -1.02 3.63
C PHE A 7 -2.81 -0.02 4.72
N ALA A 8 -2.02 1.04 4.84
CA ALA A 8 -2.23 2.11 5.80
C ALA A 8 -2.28 3.47 5.09
N GLY A 9 -2.88 4.44 5.73
CA GLY A 9 -2.92 5.80 5.21
C GLY A 9 -3.89 6.66 6.00
N ARG A 10 -3.77 7.98 5.83
CA ARG A 10 -4.74 8.90 6.40
C ARG A 10 -6.12 8.67 5.80
N SER A 11 -7.15 9.06 6.55
CA SER A 11 -8.49 9.11 6.00
C SER A 11 -8.50 9.90 4.68
N ASN A 12 -9.21 9.39 3.68
CA ASN A 12 -9.28 9.94 2.32
C ASN A 12 -7.95 9.95 1.52
N ALA A 13 -6.93 9.22 1.95
CA ALA A 13 -5.71 9.03 1.17
C ALA A 13 -5.89 8.12 -0.07
N GLY A 14 -7.09 7.56 -0.26
CA GLY A 14 -7.40 6.70 -1.41
C GLY A 14 -7.15 5.21 -1.17
N LYS A 15 -7.03 4.77 0.10
CA LYS A 15 -6.71 3.39 0.48
C LYS A 15 -7.72 2.37 -0.08
N SER A 16 -9.00 2.54 0.19
CA SER A 16 -10.05 1.64 -0.32
C SER A 16 -10.12 1.63 -1.85
N SER A 17 -9.92 2.79 -2.49
CA SER A 17 -9.88 2.86 -3.96
C SER A 17 -8.68 2.10 -4.54
N ALA A 18 -7.52 2.17 -3.88
CA ALA A 18 -6.33 1.44 -4.31
C ALA A 18 -6.50 -0.08 -4.15
N ILE A 19 -7.04 -0.54 -3.00
CA ILE A 19 -7.33 -1.95 -2.76
C ILE A 19 -8.33 -2.48 -3.80
N ASN A 20 -9.41 -1.74 -4.05
CA ASN A 20 -10.42 -2.13 -5.03
C ASN A 20 -9.84 -2.21 -6.45
N ALA A 21 -9.03 -1.24 -6.84
CA ALA A 21 -8.37 -1.24 -8.14
C ALA A 21 -7.39 -2.42 -8.29
N LEU A 22 -6.58 -2.67 -7.27
CA LEU A 22 -5.61 -3.77 -7.24
C LEU A 22 -6.29 -5.14 -7.36
N THR A 23 -7.41 -5.33 -6.64
CA THR A 23 -8.14 -6.60 -6.62
C THR A 23 -9.17 -6.73 -7.75
N ARG A 24 -9.29 -5.72 -8.60
CA ARG A 24 -10.32 -5.65 -9.67
C ARG A 24 -11.74 -5.85 -9.12
N ASN A 25 -11.96 -5.51 -7.86
CA ASN A 25 -13.25 -5.65 -7.19
C ASN A 25 -13.67 -4.31 -6.57
N SER A 26 -14.57 -3.60 -7.24
CA SER A 26 -15.00 -2.24 -6.85
C SER A 26 -15.75 -2.16 -5.52
N LYS A 27 -16.11 -3.29 -4.94
CA LYS A 27 -16.90 -3.37 -3.69
C LYS A 27 -16.16 -4.06 -2.54
N LEU A 28 -14.93 -4.53 -2.76
CA LEU A 28 -14.18 -5.29 -1.76
C LEU A 28 -13.89 -4.43 -0.52
N ALA A 29 -13.26 -3.29 -0.71
CA ALA A 29 -13.04 -2.33 0.35
C ALA A 29 -14.06 -1.19 0.26
N ARG A 30 -14.66 -0.84 1.39
CA ARG A 30 -15.68 0.21 1.43
C ARG A 30 -15.02 1.58 1.30
N THR A 31 -15.36 2.28 0.21
CA THR A 31 -15.01 3.70 0.06
C THR A 31 -16.01 4.54 0.86
N SER A 32 -15.54 5.33 1.80
CA SER A 32 -16.38 6.25 2.58
C SER A 32 -15.84 7.67 2.47
N ARG A 33 -16.74 8.63 2.25
CA ARG A 33 -16.42 10.06 2.36
C ARG A 33 -16.53 10.56 3.80
N THR A 34 -17.13 9.77 4.69
CA THR A 34 -17.30 10.13 6.10
C THR A 34 -16.11 9.62 6.90
N PRO A 35 -15.33 10.50 7.53
CA PRO A 35 -14.21 10.12 8.39
C PRO A 35 -14.69 9.27 9.57
N GLY A 36 -13.89 8.27 9.99
CA GLY A 36 -14.11 7.53 11.21
C GLY A 36 -15.02 6.31 11.12
N ARG A 37 -15.49 5.91 9.92
CA ARG A 37 -16.36 4.73 9.79
C ARG A 37 -15.64 3.39 9.86
N THR A 38 -14.38 3.31 9.48
CA THR A 38 -13.61 2.05 9.51
C THR A 38 -12.72 2.07 10.75
N GLN A 39 -13.18 1.44 11.81
CA GLN A 39 -12.44 1.31 13.08
C GLN A 39 -11.81 -0.08 13.23
N LEU A 40 -12.06 -0.98 12.27
CA LEU A 40 -11.62 -2.36 12.32
C LEU A 40 -10.51 -2.63 11.31
N ILE A 41 -9.64 -3.57 11.66
CA ILE A 41 -8.70 -4.17 10.73
C ILE A 41 -9.47 -5.16 9.87
N ASN A 42 -9.48 -4.95 8.55
CA ASN A 42 -10.18 -5.83 7.62
C ASN A 42 -9.17 -6.70 6.88
N PHE A 43 -9.45 -8.00 6.82
CA PHE A 43 -8.65 -8.96 6.10
C PHE A 43 -9.36 -9.36 4.81
N PHE A 44 -8.67 -9.25 3.69
CA PHE A 44 -9.15 -9.69 2.38
C PHE A 44 -8.28 -10.84 1.90
N THR A 45 -8.88 -12.01 1.72
CA THR A 45 -8.21 -13.15 1.11
C THR A 45 -8.17 -12.94 -0.40
N VAL A 46 -6.99 -12.92 -0.97
CA VAL A 46 -6.78 -12.78 -2.43
C VAL A 46 -6.59 -14.14 -3.07
N ASP A 47 -5.93 -15.04 -2.36
CA ASP A 47 -5.67 -16.41 -2.74
C ASP A 47 -5.68 -17.28 -1.47
N GLU A 48 -5.69 -18.61 -1.58
CA GLU A 48 -5.75 -19.53 -0.42
C GLU A 48 -4.74 -19.20 0.69
N HIS A 49 -3.62 -18.57 0.32
CA HIS A 49 -2.52 -18.28 1.24
C HIS A 49 -2.20 -16.80 1.43
N ILE A 50 -2.76 -15.89 0.61
CA ILE A 50 -2.38 -14.48 0.58
C ILE A 50 -3.49 -13.59 1.10
N ARG A 51 -3.15 -12.65 1.96
CA ARG A 51 -4.09 -11.66 2.48
C ARG A 51 -3.61 -10.23 2.29
N LEU A 52 -4.54 -9.38 1.90
CA LEU A 52 -4.40 -7.94 2.03
C LEU A 52 -5.10 -7.51 3.31
N VAL A 53 -4.48 -6.63 4.04
CA VAL A 53 -4.99 -6.15 5.32
C VAL A 53 -5.24 -4.65 5.23
N ASP A 54 -6.50 -4.25 5.35
CA ASP A 54 -6.91 -2.86 5.37
C ASP A 54 -6.90 -2.33 6.80
N LEU A 55 -5.90 -1.52 7.12
CA LEU A 55 -5.77 -0.90 8.42
C LEU A 55 -6.69 0.32 8.55
N PRO A 56 -7.19 0.63 9.77
CA PRO A 56 -7.99 1.82 9.99
C PRO A 56 -7.25 3.08 9.52
N GLY A 57 -7.98 3.98 8.83
CA GLY A 57 -7.42 5.27 8.45
C GLY A 57 -7.07 6.11 9.68
N TYR A 58 -5.97 6.84 9.64
CA TYR A 58 -5.53 7.72 10.71
C TYR A 58 -5.68 9.21 10.35
N GLY A 59 -5.38 10.10 11.31
CA GLY A 59 -5.38 11.55 11.08
C GLY A 59 -6.74 12.24 11.08
N PHE A 60 -7.74 11.66 11.76
CA PHE A 60 -9.03 12.31 11.94
C PHE A 60 -8.94 13.46 12.93
N ALA A 61 -9.29 14.67 12.49
CA ALA A 61 -9.32 15.86 13.34
C ALA A 61 -10.45 15.85 14.38
N LYS A 62 -11.51 15.07 14.14
CA LYS A 62 -12.76 15.08 14.93
C LYS A 62 -12.98 13.83 15.80
N VAL A 63 -11.96 13.03 16.03
CA VAL A 63 -12.08 11.83 16.88
C VAL A 63 -11.58 12.15 18.28
N PRO A 64 -12.33 11.75 19.34
CA PRO A 64 -11.88 11.94 20.72
C PRO A 64 -10.49 11.37 20.95
N LEU A 65 -9.67 12.08 21.74
CA LEU A 65 -8.29 11.70 22.01
C LEU A 65 -8.15 10.25 22.52
N LYS A 66 -9.06 9.82 23.34
CA LYS A 66 -9.11 8.47 23.93
C LYS A 66 -9.27 7.39 22.84
N VAL A 67 -10.14 7.61 21.87
CA VAL A 67 -10.37 6.69 20.73
C VAL A 67 -9.13 6.65 19.83
N LYS A 68 -8.48 7.79 19.63
CA LYS A 68 -7.24 7.90 18.84
C LYS A 68 -6.08 7.13 19.50
N GLN A 69 -5.95 7.22 20.82
CA GLN A 69 -4.93 6.49 21.58
C GLN A 69 -5.17 4.98 21.52
N GLU A 70 -6.42 4.54 21.64
CA GLU A 70 -6.77 3.13 21.53
C GLU A 70 -6.46 2.57 20.14
N TRP A 71 -6.77 3.32 19.08
CA TRP A 71 -6.42 2.95 17.72
C TRP A 71 -4.93 2.81 17.49
N ASN A 72 -4.16 3.78 17.97
CA ASN A 72 -2.71 3.74 17.82
C ASN A 72 -2.14 2.50 18.53
N LYS A 73 -2.65 2.18 19.71
CA LYS A 73 -2.23 1.00 20.47
C LYS A 73 -2.57 -0.31 19.75
N GLN A 74 -3.80 -0.44 19.22
CA GLN A 74 -4.21 -1.63 18.49
C GLN A 74 -3.42 -1.80 17.20
N LEU A 75 -3.19 -0.70 16.47
CA LEU A 75 -2.41 -0.68 15.25
C LEU A 75 -0.95 -1.06 15.52
N GLU A 76 -0.34 -0.47 16.52
CA GLU A 76 1.03 -0.78 16.95
C GLU A 76 1.16 -2.25 17.37
N GLN A 77 0.23 -2.75 18.16
CA GLN A 77 0.18 -4.14 18.59
C GLN A 77 0.04 -5.08 17.39
N TYR A 78 -0.85 -4.79 16.44
CA TYR A 78 -1.00 -5.58 15.23
C TYR A 78 0.30 -5.62 14.43
N LEU A 79 0.85 -4.46 14.11
CA LEU A 79 2.06 -4.36 13.30
C LEU A 79 3.27 -5.03 13.96
N ARG A 80 3.37 -4.95 15.29
CA ARG A 80 4.49 -5.51 16.07
C ARG A 80 4.43 -7.02 16.23
N LEU A 81 3.23 -7.58 16.42
CA LEU A 81 3.06 -8.99 16.78
C LEU A 81 2.77 -9.88 15.55
N ARG A 82 2.45 -9.29 14.40
CA ARG A 82 2.03 -10.04 13.23
C ARG A 82 3.21 -10.58 12.44
N GLN A 83 3.58 -11.85 12.68
CA GLN A 83 4.71 -12.51 12.02
C GLN A 83 4.49 -12.78 10.52
N SER A 84 3.24 -12.87 10.07
CA SER A 84 2.88 -13.07 8.66
C SER A 84 2.94 -11.79 7.82
N LEU A 85 3.18 -10.63 8.44
CA LEU A 85 3.21 -9.34 7.75
C LEU A 85 4.56 -9.13 7.04
N ASN A 86 4.54 -9.15 5.72
CA ASN A 86 5.74 -9.04 4.88
C ASN A 86 6.08 -7.61 4.45
N GLY A 87 5.14 -6.70 4.55
CA GLY A 87 5.34 -5.30 4.19
C GLY A 87 4.11 -4.42 4.39
N LEU A 88 4.34 -3.13 4.32
CA LEU A 88 3.36 -2.08 4.50
C LEU A 88 3.28 -1.20 3.26
N VAL A 89 2.11 -1.12 2.64
CA VAL A 89 1.80 -0.12 1.62
C VAL A 89 1.21 1.10 2.32
N LEU A 90 1.91 2.24 2.23
CA LEU A 90 1.53 3.48 2.89
C LEU A 90 1.04 4.49 1.86
N LEU A 91 -0.24 4.88 1.96
CA LEU A 91 -0.87 5.76 1.00
C LEU A 91 -0.91 7.21 1.50
N MET A 92 -0.43 8.11 0.66
CA MET A 92 -0.42 9.55 0.90
C MET A 92 -1.03 10.28 -0.30
N ASP A 93 -1.94 11.20 -0.06
CA ASP A 93 -2.38 12.09 -1.14
C ASP A 93 -1.18 12.91 -1.64
N ILE A 94 -0.89 12.86 -2.94
CA ILE A 94 0.28 13.53 -3.54
C ILE A 94 0.35 15.03 -3.26
N ARG A 95 -0.81 15.67 -3.01
CA ARG A 95 -0.89 17.10 -2.71
C ARG A 95 -0.45 17.45 -1.28
N HIS A 96 -0.43 16.46 -0.38
CA HIS A 96 -0.12 16.62 1.04
C HIS A 96 0.67 15.43 1.59
N PRO A 97 1.85 15.09 1.03
CA PRO A 97 2.64 13.95 1.47
C PRO A 97 3.33 14.21 2.81
N LEU A 98 3.80 13.14 3.44
CA LEU A 98 4.67 13.16 4.62
C LEU A 98 4.12 13.98 5.80
N LYS A 99 2.83 13.84 6.09
CA LYS A 99 2.24 14.42 7.31
C LYS A 99 2.78 13.69 8.55
N ASP A 100 2.61 14.28 9.74
CA ASP A 100 3.21 13.81 10.98
C ASP A 100 2.98 12.31 11.23
N TYR A 101 1.74 11.82 11.02
CA TYR A 101 1.43 10.40 11.16
C TYR A 101 2.09 9.53 10.10
N ASP A 102 2.22 10.02 8.87
CA ASP A 102 2.93 9.29 7.81
C ASP A 102 4.40 9.10 8.22
N ARG A 103 5.02 10.15 8.74
CA ARG A 103 6.40 10.10 9.24
C ARG A 103 6.55 9.13 10.42
N GLN A 104 5.64 9.17 11.38
CA GLN A 104 5.64 8.22 12.51
C GLN A 104 5.53 6.77 12.03
N MET A 105 4.68 6.48 11.05
CA MET A 105 4.55 5.14 10.48
C MET A 105 5.84 4.69 9.77
N ILE A 106 6.49 5.59 9.05
CA ILE A 106 7.75 5.31 8.38
C ILE A 106 8.86 5.03 9.40
N GLU A 107 9.01 5.90 10.40
CA GLU A 107 10.01 5.73 11.46
C GLU A 107 9.81 4.40 12.21
N TRP A 108 8.58 4.09 12.58
CA TRP A 108 8.25 2.83 13.21
C TRP A 108 8.64 1.64 12.32
N ALA A 109 8.27 1.67 11.04
CA ALA A 109 8.57 0.60 10.11
C ALA A 109 10.09 0.42 9.91
N VAL A 110 10.85 1.51 9.82
CA VAL A 110 12.32 1.46 9.70
C VAL A 110 12.95 0.85 10.95
N VAL A 111 12.52 1.26 12.15
CA VAL A 111 13.02 0.71 13.44
C VAL A 111 12.74 -0.79 13.54
N THR A 112 11.58 -1.24 13.09
CA THR A 112 11.18 -2.65 13.11
C THR A 112 11.67 -3.45 11.90
N LYS A 113 12.44 -2.80 10.99
CA LYS A 113 12.94 -3.40 9.73
C LYS A 113 11.80 -3.90 8.82
N MET A 114 10.65 -3.26 8.89
CA MET A 114 9.50 -3.51 8.02
C MET A 114 9.69 -2.81 6.68
N ARG A 115 9.48 -3.53 5.58
CA ARG A 115 9.47 -2.93 4.25
C ARG A 115 8.26 -2.02 4.07
N VAL A 116 8.47 -0.82 3.55
CA VAL A 116 7.41 0.15 3.24
C VAL A 116 7.44 0.52 1.78
N HIS A 117 6.29 0.49 1.15
CA HIS A 117 6.11 1.02 -0.20
C HIS A 117 5.09 2.16 -0.17
N ILE A 118 5.55 3.36 -0.50
CA ILE A 118 4.71 4.56 -0.44
C ILE A 118 4.05 4.78 -1.80
N LEU A 119 2.72 4.92 -1.79
CA LEU A 119 1.94 5.34 -2.93
C LEU A 119 1.57 6.81 -2.77
N LEU A 120 2.11 7.67 -3.63
CA LEU A 120 1.65 9.05 -3.78
C LEU A 120 0.38 9.02 -4.64
N THR A 121 -0.75 8.88 -3.95
CA THR A 121 -2.07 8.66 -4.56
C THR A 121 -2.63 9.90 -5.22
N LYS A 122 -3.64 9.71 -6.07
CA LYS A 122 -4.31 10.80 -6.81
C LYS A 122 -3.33 11.60 -7.66
N SER A 123 -2.32 10.93 -8.24
CA SER A 123 -1.33 11.56 -9.13
C SER A 123 -1.99 12.24 -10.33
N ASP A 124 -3.18 11.76 -10.75
CA ASP A 124 -4.03 12.36 -11.77
C ASP A 124 -4.52 13.80 -11.43
N LYS A 125 -4.47 14.22 -10.17
CA LYS A 125 -4.84 15.58 -9.73
C LYS A 125 -3.75 16.62 -9.98
N LEU A 126 -2.55 16.19 -10.35
CA LEU A 126 -1.43 17.06 -10.70
C LEU A 126 -1.02 16.85 -12.15
N LYS A 127 -0.48 17.91 -12.76
CA LYS A 127 0.22 17.78 -14.05
C LYS A 127 1.48 16.93 -13.87
N ARG A 128 1.95 16.31 -14.95
CA ARG A 128 3.10 15.39 -14.95
C ARG A 128 4.37 15.98 -14.32
N GLY A 129 4.69 17.24 -14.62
CA GLY A 129 5.86 17.92 -14.05
C GLY A 129 5.78 18.07 -12.52
N PRO A 130 4.75 18.71 -11.97
CA PRO A 130 4.52 18.80 -10.53
C PRO A 130 4.45 17.44 -9.83
N ALA A 131 3.80 16.44 -10.42
CA ALA A 131 3.74 15.10 -9.84
C ALA A 131 5.14 14.49 -9.70
N LYS A 132 5.95 14.57 -10.77
CA LYS A 132 7.34 14.10 -10.75
C LYS A 132 8.21 14.88 -9.76
N SER A 133 8.02 16.18 -9.65
CA SER A 133 8.72 17.01 -8.67
C SER A 133 8.41 16.60 -7.24
N THR A 134 7.14 16.34 -6.92
CA THR A 134 6.74 15.85 -5.59
C THR A 134 7.35 14.48 -5.30
N LEU A 135 7.34 13.56 -6.26
CA LEU A 135 7.99 12.24 -6.12
C LEU A 135 9.46 12.39 -5.75
N LEU A 136 10.22 13.19 -6.51
CA LEU A 136 11.65 13.40 -6.27
C LEU A 136 11.91 14.04 -4.90
N THR A 137 11.07 14.98 -4.47
CA THR A 137 11.16 15.59 -3.15
C THR A 137 10.98 14.58 -2.04
N VAL A 138 9.94 13.74 -2.12
CA VAL A 138 9.68 12.69 -1.13
C VAL A 138 10.81 11.66 -1.11
N GLN A 139 11.30 11.22 -2.28
CA GLN A 139 12.44 10.30 -2.37
C GLN A 139 13.69 10.88 -1.73
N LYS A 140 13.97 12.17 -1.96
CA LYS A 140 15.12 12.87 -1.36
C LYS A 140 15.01 12.94 0.17
N GLU A 141 13.83 13.26 0.70
CA GLU A 141 13.60 13.31 2.15
C GLU A 141 13.77 11.94 2.81
N LEU A 142 13.43 10.85 2.11
CA LEU A 142 13.48 9.49 2.64
C LEU A 142 14.75 8.73 2.24
N LYS A 143 15.73 9.39 1.63
CA LYS A 143 16.95 8.75 1.13
C LYS A 143 17.71 7.97 2.20
N ALA A 144 17.73 8.45 3.44
CA ALA A 144 18.37 7.76 4.55
C ALA A 144 17.74 6.38 4.86
N HIS A 145 16.53 6.13 4.35
CA HIS A 145 15.76 4.91 4.58
C HIS A 145 15.53 4.07 3.32
N GLU A 146 16.27 4.34 2.23
CA GLU A 146 16.06 3.70 0.91
C GLU A 146 16.16 2.18 0.92
N ASN A 147 16.83 1.57 1.90
CA ASN A 147 16.89 0.13 2.07
C ASN A 147 15.55 -0.48 2.52
N TRP A 148 14.67 0.31 3.13
CA TRP A 148 13.41 -0.15 3.69
C TRP A 148 12.19 0.53 3.07
N VAL A 149 12.38 1.70 2.47
CA VAL A 149 11.30 2.55 1.98
C VAL A 149 11.47 2.81 0.48
N SER A 150 10.44 2.53 -0.28
CA SER A 150 10.34 2.88 -1.70
C SER A 150 9.11 3.75 -1.95
N VAL A 151 9.12 4.54 -3.01
CA VAL A 151 8.08 5.54 -3.31
C VAL A 151 7.75 5.52 -4.79
N GLN A 152 6.45 5.53 -5.12
CA GLN A 152 5.97 5.66 -6.50
C GLN A 152 4.78 6.63 -6.62
N LEU A 153 4.51 7.08 -7.82
CA LEU A 153 3.24 7.72 -8.18
C LEU A 153 2.15 6.66 -8.33
N PHE A 154 0.92 7.01 -7.96
CA PHE A 154 -0.20 6.11 -8.09
C PHE A 154 -1.51 6.85 -8.34
N SER A 155 -2.34 6.31 -9.24
CA SER A 155 -3.72 6.73 -9.42
C SER A 155 -4.62 5.50 -9.62
N SER A 156 -5.59 5.33 -8.73
CA SER A 156 -6.63 4.31 -8.91
C SER A 156 -7.62 4.65 -10.01
N LEU A 157 -7.67 5.92 -10.44
CA LEU A 157 -8.56 6.39 -11.50
C LEU A 157 -7.99 6.12 -12.89
N SER A 158 -6.73 6.51 -13.13
CA SER A 158 -6.03 6.30 -14.40
C SER A 158 -5.27 4.98 -14.47
N HIS A 159 -5.21 4.23 -13.37
CA HIS A 159 -4.39 3.02 -13.19
C HIS A 159 -2.88 3.24 -13.32
N ASP A 160 -2.41 4.49 -13.29
CA ASP A 160 -0.99 4.80 -13.27
C ASP A 160 -0.31 4.20 -12.04
N GLY A 161 0.83 3.54 -12.25
CA GLY A 161 1.61 2.91 -11.18
C GLY A 161 1.08 1.55 -10.72
N MET A 162 0.03 1.00 -11.33
CA MET A 162 -0.55 -0.29 -10.93
C MET A 162 0.45 -1.44 -11.12
N ASP A 163 1.13 -1.49 -12.26
CA ASP A 163 2.10 -2.54 -12.56
C ASP A 163 3.30 -2.53 -11.60
N GLU A 164 3.77 -1.33 -11.22
CA GLU A 164 4.86 -1.19 -10.25
C GLU A 164 4.43 -1.68 -8.86
N LEU A 165 3.22 -1.33 -8.44
CA LEU A 165 2.64 -1.83 -7.19
C LEU A 165 2.52 -3.36 -7.22
N GLN A 166 1.98 -3.95 -8.27
CA GLN A 166 1.85 -5.40 -8.42
C GLN A 166 3.21 -6.10 -8.35
N ARG A 167 4.21 -5.61 -9.08
CA ARG A 167 5.59 -6.16 -9.02
C ARG A 167 6.16 -6.10 -7.60
N THR A 168 5.93 -5.00 -6.88
CA THR A 168 6.39 -4.86 -5.50
C THR A 168 5.71 -5.87 -4.57
N LEU A 169 4.39 -6.02 -4.68
CA LEU A 169 3.62 -6.98 -3.89
C LEU A 169 4.00 -8.42 -4.21
N ASN A 170 4.13 -8.77 -5.50
CA ASN A 170 4.56 -10.11 -5.91
C ASN A 170 5.92 -10.48 -5.32
N ARG A 171 6.86 -9.54 -5.32
CA ARG A 171 8.18 -9.74 -4.68
C ARG A 171 8.08 -9.96 -3.17
N TRP A 172 7.22 -9.23 -2.48
CA TRP A 172 7.04 -9.38 -1.04
C TRP A 172 6.32 -10.67 -0.65
N LEU A 173 5.40 -11.10 -1.52
CA LEU A 173 4.60 -12.30 -1.34
C LEU A 173 5.25 -13.54 -1.93
N ALA A 174 6.43 -13.40 -2.56
CA ALA A 174 7.14 -14.46 -3.28
C ALA A 174 6.28 -15.15 -4.35
N LEU A 175 5.41 -14.36 -5.03
CA LEU A 175 4.61 -14.86 -6.13
C LEU A 175 5.43 -14.92 -7.43
N PRO A 176 5.15 -15.90 -8.33
CA PRO A 176 5.75 -15.92 -9.67
C PRO A 176 5.40 -14.61 -10.41
N SER A 177 6.37 -14.04 -11.11
CA SER A 177 6.11 -12.95 -12.05
C SER A 177 5.38 -13.51 -13.27
N GLU A 178 4.32 -12.83 -13.74
CA GLU A 178 3.58 -13.23 -14.95
C GLU A 178 4.45 -13.19 -16.24
N GLU A 179 5.66 -12.68 -16.19
CA GLU A 179 6.58 -12.56 -17.35
C GLU A 179 7.19 -13.89 -17.81
N GLY A 180 6.84 -15.03 -17.18
CA GLY A 180 7.42 -16.37 -17.48
C GLY A 180 6.54 -17.33 -18.30
N SER A 181 5.35 -16.96 -18.74
CA SER A 181 4.40 -17.91 -19.37
C SER A 181 4.33 -17.90 -20.90
N GLU A 182 5.18 -17.15 -21.61
CA GLU A 182 5.20 -17.13 -23.07
C GLU A 182 6.45 -17.75 -23.75
N GLN A 183 7.09 -18.74 -23.14
CA GLN A 183 8.10 -19.53 -23.88
C GLN A 183 7.91 -21.02 -23.62
N GLY A 184 7.19 -21.67 -24.50
CA GLY A 184 7.15 -23.13 -24.45
C GLY A 184 6.07 -23.81 -25.28
N SER A 185 5.98 -23.54 -26.59
CA SER A 185 5.51 -24.56 -27.51
C SER A 185 5.95 -24.28 -28.93
N VAL A 186 7.20 -24.59 -29.21
CA VAL A 186 7.60 -24.97 -30.59
C VAL A 186 7.88 -26.47 -30.55
N VAL A 187 6.86 -27.24 -30.83
CA VAL A 187 7.01 -28.65 -31.15
C VAL A 187 7.44 -28.71 -32.62
N SER A 188 8.71 -28.93 -32.85
CA SER A 188 9.22 -29.38 -34.14
C SER A 188 8.82 -30.86 -34.32
N GLY A 189 7.76 -31.07 -35.07
CA GLY A 189 7.44 -32.37 -35.63
C GLY A 189 8.38 -32.63 -36.81
N GLU A 190 9.30 -33.54 -36.62
CA GLU A 190 9.88 -34.30 -37.75
C GLU A 190 9.11 -35.60 -37.90
N ALA A 191 8.58 -35.78 -39.06
CA ALA A 191 8.11 -37.08 -39.55
C ALA A 191 9.07 -37.58 -40.66
N PRO A 192 9.02 -38.87 -41.02
CA PRO A 192 10.09 -39.78 -41.34
C PRO A 192 10.73 -39.63 -42.70
#